data_623f17e9dbb8acbe11ef77e5aacdb003
#
_entry.id   623f17e9dbb8acbe11ef77e5aacdb003
#
_cell.length_a   1.000
_cell.length_b   1.000
_cell.length_c   1.000
_cell.angle_alpha   90.00
_cell.angle_beta   90.00
_cell.angle_gamma   90.00
#
_symmetry.space_group_name_H-M   'P 1'
#
loop_
_entity.id
_entity.type
_entity.pdbx_description
1 polymer ?
#
loop_
_entity_poly.entity_id
_entity_poly.type
_entity_poly.pdbx_seq_one_letter_code
_entity_poly.pdbx_strand_id
1 'polypeptide(L)'
;MKKKIVLSLVSISALTTLSAADNVADMFSDGKVSGQIREYSISRSVSDTRSAKSDYIRRANAIGGHLKFETADYNGVSMGTAFYTTSGFGLDDNKTDYTEVDPTLLGSDNEGYAIMGEAYLNLKYGKTSFKAGRQKLNTPLAGADDVRITPNFFEAYLLVNTDIKDTTLILAHATKFAQGTFGRAYGGGILAATGGYSAVDTKDQVNHFVNMGKYAVGKDTDGVSIAAVTYKGIENFKLQVWDYYAHDILNAVYADVSYSWTCLLTDKVKPFAAAQVIKENDVGDRYLSGLGGDGKIDSLYYGLKFGFKVENFTASVAYSKTTENDATDASYANAIISPWGAMPAYTQGMVTRHVFLAGTEANKVAVSYNFKNFGADIKTVAYYASYAMADYNGYTEGDTDETGFDIIYNNAIVKNLQLRFRGNFSNDFYVKNSDSNTALNGNVGWDEYRFIANYSF
;
A
#
# COMPACT_ATOMS: atom_id res chain seq x y z
N MET A 1 -8.01 -31.88 -11.05
CA MET A 1 -7.46 -30.51 -11.19
C MET A 1 -7.37 -29.90 -9.80
N LYS A 2 -6.16 -29.78 -9.22
CA LYS A 2 -5.94 -29.22 -7.88
C LYS A 2 -6.14 -27.70 -7.95
N LYS A 3 -7.23 -27.17 -7.39
CA LYS A 3 -7.47 -25.72 -7.28
C LYS A 3 -6.48 -25.16 -6.25
N LYS A 4 -5.49 -24.39 -6.70
CA LYS A 4 -4.57 -23.64 -5.82
C LYS A 4 -5.35 -22.55 -5.08
N ILE A 5 -5.29 -22.55 -3.76
CA ILE A 5 -5.82 -21.49 -2.92
C ILE A 5 -4.84 -20.31 -3.05
N VAL A 6 -5.32 -19.20 -3.60
CA VAL A 6 -4.56 -17.96 -3.67
C VAL A 6 -4.78 -17.20 -2.36
N LEU A 7 -3.88 -17.42 -1.39
CA LEU A 7 -3.68 -16.48 -0.28
C LEU A 7 -2.98 -15.24 -0.86
N SER A 8 -3.34 -14.06 -0.38
CA SER A 8 -2.89 -12.77 -0.90
C SER A 8 -1.40 -12.79 -1.26
N LEU A 9 -1.14 -12.75 -2.54
CA LEU A 9 0.21 -12.64 -3.09
C LEU A 9 0.66 -11.17 -2.93
N VAL A 10 1.77 -10.97 -2.21
CA VAL A 10 2.71 -9.94 -2.63
C VAL A 10 3.13 -10.35 -4.04
N SER A 11 2.47 -9.78 -5.03
CA SER A 11 2.79 -10.05 -6.43
C SER A 11 4.04 -9.21 -6.76
N ILE A 12 5.21 -9.83 -6.61
CA ILE A 12 6.29 -9.47 -7.52
C ILE A 12 5.66 -9.69 -8.90
N SER A 13 5.58 -8.63 -9.70
CA SER A 13 4.99 -8.68 -11.04
C SER A 13 5.49 -9.96 -11.71
N ALA A 14 4.55 -10.86 -12.00
CA ALA A 14 4.89 -12.15 -12.60
C ALA A 14 5.78 -11.85 -13.80
N LEU A 15 6.93 -12.51 -13.86
CA LEU A 15 7.77 -12.50 -15.07
C LEU A 15 6.88 -12.97 -16.20
N THR A 16 6.32 -12.04 -16.96
CA THR A 16 5.59 -12.35 -18.19
C THR A 16 6.56 -13.12 -19.08
N THR A 17 6.17 -14.28 -19.54
CA THR A 17 6.90 -14.99 -20.58
C THR A 17 6.74 -14.14 -21.84
N LEU A 18 7.69 -13.26 -22.09
CA LEU A 18 7.80 -12.52 -23.34
C LEU A 18 8.15 -13.53 -24.45
N SER A 19 7.64 -13.30 -25.67
CA SER A 19 8.04 -14.07 -26.85
C SER A 19 9.55 -13.94 -27.03
N ALA A 20 10.22 -15.01 -27.44
CA ALA A 20 11.63 -14.94 -27.82
C ALA A 20 11.73 -14.26 -29.19
N ALA A 21 12.64 -13.28 -29.32
CA ALA A 21 12.95 -12.59 -30.56
C ALA A 21 14.19 -13.23 -31.23
N ASP A 22 14.22 -13.28 -32.54
CA ASP A 22 15.33 -13.86 -33.30
C ASP A 22 16.49 -12.84 -33.50
N ASN A 23 16.16 -11.56 -33.44
CA ASN A 23 17.12 -10.46 -33.59
C ASN A 23 16.64 -9.20 -32.86
N VAL A 24 17.45 -8.13 -32.84
CA VAL A 24 17.14 -6.87 -32.15
C VAL A 24 15.92 -6.15 -32.76
N ALA A 25 15.69 -6.24 -34.07
CA ALA A 25 14.51 -5.63 -34.68
C ALA A 25 13.22 -6.34 -34.21
N ASP A 26 13.27 -7.68 -34.13
CA ASP A 26 12.15 -8.49 -33.66
C ASP A 26 11.84 -8.24 -32.17
N MET A 27 12.82 -7.84 -31.35
CA MET A 27 12.55 -7.38 -29.97
C MET A 27 11.44 -6.33 -29.94
N PHE A 28 11.47 -5.40 -30.89
CA PHE A 28 10.51 -4.29 -30.93
C PHE A 28 9.25 -4.64 -31.69
N SER A 29 9.33 -5.36 -32.83
CA SER A 29 8.17 -5.75 -33.63
C SER A 29 7.27 -6.76 -32.89
N ASP A 30 7.85 -7.67 -32.11
CA ASP A 30 7.13 -8.67 -31.33
C ASP A 30 6.87 -8.19 -29.89
N GLY A 31 7.16 -6.93 -29.63
CA GLY A 31 6.88 -6.26 -28.37
C GLY A 31 5.39 -6.20 -28.09
N LYS A 32 5.05 -6.10 -26.80
CA LYS A 32 3.67 -6.10 -26.32
C LYS A 32 3.25 -4.74 -25.80
N VAL A 33 2.12 -4.25 -26.31
CA VAL A 33 1.42 -3.10 -25.74
C VAL A 33 0.34 -3.59 -24.78
N SER A 34 0.23 -2.97 -23.63
CA SER A 34 -0.81 -3.20 -22.63
C SER A 34 -1.14 -1.90 -21.92
N GLY A 35 -2.28 -1.85 -21.26
CA GLY A 35 -2.64 -0.64 -20.55
C GLY A 35 -3.88 -0.79 -19.70
N GLN A 36 -4.22 0.29 -19.02
CA GLN A 36 -5.44 0.42 -18.24
C GLN A 36 -5.98 1.83 -18.36
N ILE A 37 -7.28 1.93 -18.57
CA ILE A 37 -8.04 3.17 -18.37
C ILE A 37 -8.78 3.00 -17.05
N ARG A 38 -8.65 4.00 -16.17
CA ARG A 38 -9.29 4.03 -14.85
C ARG A 38 -10.11 5.32 -14.72
N GLU A 39 -11.39 5.17 -14.47
CA GLU A 39 -12.23 6.23 -13.93
C GLU A 39 -12.31 6.02 -12.42
N TYR A 40 -12.25 7.10 -11.67
CA TYR A 40 -12.31 7.09 -10.21
C TYR A 40 -13.08 8.29 -9.70
N SER A 41 -14.14 8.02 -8.97
CA SER A 41 -14.95 9.02 -8.27
C SER A 41 -14.86 8.79 -6.76
N ILE A 42 -14.68 9.85 -6.00
CA ILE A 42 -14.63 9.84 -4.53
C ILE A 42 -15.52 10.95 -3.96
N SER A 43 -16.24 10.62 -2.90
CA SER A 43 -16.96 11.60 -2.09
C SER A 43 -16.75 11.25 -0.61
N ARG A 44 -16.30 12.23 0.19
CA ARG A 44 -16.06 12.10 1.62
C ARG A 44 -16.77 13.23 2.34
N SER A 45 -17.73 12.89 3.22
CA SER A 45 -18.33 13.81 4.16
C SER A 45 -17.54 13.76 5.46
N VAL A 46 -16.94 14.87 5.86
CA VAL A 46 -16.10 14.97 7.07
C VAL A 46 -16.88 15.72 8.15
N SER A 47 -17.00 15.10 9.31
CA SER A 47 -17.42 15.75 10.55
C SER A 47 -16.19 16.23 11.30
N ASP A 48 -16.09 17.53 11.56
CA ASP A 48 -14.93 18.16 12.20
C ASP A 48 -15.40 19.13 13.29
N THR A 49 -15.36 18.67 14.53
CA THR A 49 -15.80 19.47 15.69
C THR A 49 -14.70 20.35 16.28
N ARG A 50 -13.50 20.39 15.69
CA ARG A 50 -12.43 21.29 16.15
C ARG A 50 -12.85 22.75 15.98
N SER A 51 -12.52 23.58 16.95
CA SER A 51 -13.09 24.94 17.10
C SER A 51 -12.83 25.88 15.91
N ALA A 52 -11.81 25.64 15.09
CA ALA A 52 -11.50 26.42 13.90
C ALA A 52 -12.04 25.81 12.61
N LYS A 53 -12.82 24.74 12.69
CA LYS A 53 -13.33 23.97 11.56
C LYS A 53 -14.84 23.78 11.67
N SER A 54 -15.43 23.35 10.59
CA SER A 54 -16.83 22.92 10.48
C SER A 54 -16.89 21.72 9.58
N ASP A 55 -18.01 21.01 9.59
CA ASP A 55 -18.24 19.91 8.67
C ASP A 55 -18.06 20.37 7.22
N TYR A 56 -17.44 19.50 6.41
CA TYR A 56 -17.20 19.77 5.00
C TYR A 56 -17.27 18.50 4.17
N ILE A 57 -17.37 18.68 2.86
CA ILE A 57 -17.39 17.57 1.89
C ILE A 57 -16.16 17.69 0.99
N ARG A 58 -15.44 16.58 0.78
CA ARG A 58 -14.39 16.45 -0.24
C ARG A 58 -14.89 15.58 -1.37
N ARG A 59 -14.71 16.05 -2.60
CA ARG A 59 -15.06 15.30 -3.81
C ARG A 59 -13.97 15.44 -4.85
N ALA A 60 -13.79 14.39 -5.64
CA ALA A 60 -13.01 14.44 -6.87
C ALA A 60 -13.45 13.34 -7.83
N ASN A 61 -13.36 13.65 -9.13
CA ASN A 61 -13.55 12.71 -10.21
C ASN A 61 -12.37 12.83 -11.16
N ALA A 62 -11.75 11.70 -11.50
CA ALA A 62 -10.60 11.69 -12.38
C ALA A 62 -10.64 10.50 -13.33
N ILE A 63 -10.14 10.73 -14.54
CA ILE A 63 -9.81 9.68 -15.50
C ILE A 63 -8.30 9.64 -15.66
N GLY A 64 -7.76 8.43 -15.77
CA GLY A 64 -6.33 8.22 -15.96
C GLY A 64 -6.04 6.77 -16.28
N GLY A 65 -4.87 6.33 -15.91
CA GLY A 65 -4.39 4.99 -16.15
C GLY A 65 -3.00 4.99 -16.75
N HIS A 66 -2.69 3.96 -17.54
CA HIS A 66 -1.36 3.84 -18.13
C HIS A 66 -1.38 3.16 -19.49
N LEU A 67 -0.34 3.48 -20.28
CA LEU A 67 0.04 2.77 -21.50
C LEU A 67 1.45 2.24 -21.31
N LYS A 68 1.65 0.93 -21.50
CA LYS A 68 2.91 0.22 -21.31
C LYS A 68 3.31 -0.50 -22.59
N PHE A 69 4.59 -0.40 -22.94
CA PHE A 69 5.24 -1.20 -23.98
C PHE A 69 6.36 -2.03 -23.35
N GLU A 70 6.41 -3.32 -23.67
CA GLU A 70 7.51 -4.23 -23.30
C GLU A 70 8.02 -4.92 -24.56
N THR A 71 9.33 -4.88 -24.79
CA THR A 71 9.94 -5.61 -25.92
C THR A 71 9.83 -7.12 -25.69
N ALA A 72 9.88 -7.89 -26.78
CA ALA A 72 10.16 -9.32 -26.68
C ALA A 72 11.53 -9.57 -26.07
N ASP A 73 11.77 -10.78 -25.59
CA ASP A 73 13.06 -11.21 -25.02
C ASP A 73 14.03 -11.57 -26.15
N TYR A 74 15.21 -10.98 -26.17
CA TYR A 74 16.30 -11.37 -27.07
C TYR A 74 17.52 -11.78 -26.25
N ASN A 75 17.83 -13.06 -26.25
CA ASN A 75 18.94 -13.65 -25.50
C ASN A 75 18.93 -13.28 -23.99
N GLY A 76 17.76 -13.21 -23.38
CA GLY A 76 17.58 -12.85 -21.98
C GLY A 76 17.53 -11.35 -21.72
N VAL A 77 17.53 -10.50 -22.75
CA VAL A 77 17.42 -9.05 -22.62
C VAL A 77 16.06 -8.57 -23.06
N SER A 78 15.40 -7.76 -22.23
CA SER A 78 14.16 -7.05 -22.58
C SER A 78 14.10 -5.67 -21.92
N MET A 79 13.27 -4.79 -22.45
CA MET A 79 13.06 -3.44 -21.93
C MET A 79 11.58 -3.17 -21.78
N GLY A 80 11.23 -2.29 -20.85
CA GLY A 80 9.85 -1.85 -20.68
C GLY A 80 9.77 -0.36 -20.38
N THR A 81 8.70 0.27 -20.90
CA THR A 81 8.37 1.66 -20.58
C THR A 81 6.87 1.79 -20.38
N ALA A 82 6.46 2.65 -19.42
CA ALA A 82 5.06 2.95 -19.21
C ALA A 82 4.84 4.41 -18.78
N PHE A 83 3.87 5.05 -19.43
CA PHE A 83 3.36 6.36 -19.07
C PHE A 83 2.09 6.20 -18.25
N TYR A 84 2.00 6.95 -17.18
CA TYR A 84 0.84 7.06 -16.31
C TYR A 84 0.32 8.46 -16.34
N THR A 85 -1.01 8.62 -16.28
CA THR A 85 -1.65 9.93 -16.32
C THR A 85 -2.87 9.97 -15.39
N THR A 86 -3.21 11.16 -14.93
CA THR A 86 -4.47 11.50 -14.28
C THR A 86 -4.96 12.85 -14.79
N SER A 87 -6.28 13.01 -14.95
CA SER A 87 -6.91 14.27 -15.34
C SER A 87 -8.30 14.35 -14.70
N GLY A 88 -8.66 15.51 -14.17
CA GLY A 88 -10.01 15.77 -13.66
C GLY A 88 -11.04 15.89 -14.78
N PHE A 89 -12.31 15.62 -14.47
CA PHE A 89 -13.43 15.80 -15.41
C PHE A 89 -14.07 17.19 -15.34
N GLY A 90 -13.60 18.08 -14.46
CA GLY A 90 -14.23 19.37 -14.21
C GLY A 90 -15.60 19.28 -13.50
N LEU A 91 -15.97 18.10 -12.99
CA LEU A 91 -17.22 17.93 -12.23
C LEU A 91 -17.10 18.44 -10.79
N ASP A 92 -15.90 18.81 -10.35
CA ASP A 92 -15.55 19.24 -9.00
C ASP A 92 -15.53 20.76 -8.85
N ASP A 93 -15.78 21.52 -9.94
CA ASP A 93 -15.74 22.98 -9.96
C ASP A 93 -16.88 23.67 -9.20
N ASN A 94 -17.82 22.89 -8.65
CA ASN A 94 -18.87 23.43 -7.78
C ASN A 94 -18.32 23.67 -6.38
N LYS A 95 -17.46 24.68 -6.25
CA LYS A 95 -17.03 25.24 -4.96
C LYS A 95 -18.24 25.96 -4.33
N THR A 96 -19.07 25.20 -3.63
CA THR A 96 -19.94 25.79 -2.61
C THR A 96 -19.09 26.00 -1.36
N ASP A 97 -19.48 26.89 -0.45
CA ASP A 97 -18.71 27.28 0.74
C ASP A 97 -18.29 26.13 1.69
N TYR A 98 -18.74 24.90 1.45
CA TYR A 98 -18.48 23.71 2.25
C TYR A 98 -17.92 22.53 1.45
N THR A 99 -17.50 22.70 0.20
CA THR A 99 -16.97 21.61 -0.63
C THR A 99 -15.51 21.86 -1.00
N GLU A 100 -14.65 20.92 -0.65
CA GLU A 100 -13.23 20.92 -1.01
C GLU A 100 -12.97 19.84 -2.08
N VAL A 101 -11.94 20.04 -2.92
CA VAL A 101 -11.48 18.99 -3.84
C VAL A 101 -10.70 17.94 -3.04
N ASP A 102 -11.02 16.65 -3.23
CA ASP A 102 -10.23 15.56 -2.63
C ASP A 102 -8.85 15.49 -3.31
N PRO A 103 -7.75 15.63 -2.55
CA PRO A 103 -6.41 15.74 -3.13
C PRO A 103 -5.84 14.40 -3.64
N THR A 104 -6.56 13.28 -3.47
CA THR A 104 -5.99 11.95 -3.68
C THR A 104 -6.08 11.41 -5.09
N LEU A 105 -6.69 12.13 -6.03
CA LEU A 105 -6.86 11.70 -7.42
C LEU A 105 -5.99 12.48 -8.42
N LEU A 106 -5.55 13.68 -8.06
CA LEU A 106 -4.90 14.64 -8.95
C LEU A 106 -3.50 15.02 -8.44
N GLY A 107 -2.77 15.77 -9.22
CA GLY A 107 -1.46 16.34 -8.89
C GLY A 107 -1.54 17.59 -8.04
N SER A 108 -0.42 18.35 -7.95
CA SER A 108 -0.36 19.64 -7.29
C SER A 108 -1.46 20.57 -7.82
N ASP A 109 -1.97 21.47 -6.97
CA ASP A 109 -3.04 22.40 -7.29
C ASP A 109 -4.33 21.76 -7.83
N ASN A 110 -4.52 20.46 -7.56
CA ASN A 110 -5.63 19.63 -8.07
C ASN A 110 -5.69 19.55 -9.60
N GLU A 111 -4.55 19.67 -10.26
CA GLU A 111 -4.44 19.53 -11.70
C GLU A 111 -4.06 18.11 -12.15
N GLY A 112 -4.32 17.81 -13.40
CA GLY A 112 -3.88 16.58 -14.04
C GLY A 112 -2.36 16.57 -14.26
N TYR A 113 -1.76 15.38 -14.30
CA TYR A 113 -0.34 15.21 -14.64
C TYR A 113 -0.07 13.90 -15.38
N ALA A 114 1.11 13.81 -15.97
CA ALA A 114 1.64 12.59 -16.54
C ALA A 114 3.05 12.31 -16.02
N ILE A 115 3.40 11.03 -15.87
CA ILE A 115 4.74 10.59 -15.46
C ILE A 115 5.15 9.35 -16.24
N MET A 116 6.43 9.30 -16.67
CA MET A 116 7.06 8.05 -17.08
C MET A 116 7.40 7.25 -15.82
N GLY A 117 6.44 6.47 -15.34
CA GLY A 117 6.54 5.72 -14.09
C GLY A 117 7.39 4.45 -14.20
N GLU A 118 7.44 3.83 -15.40
CA GLU A 118 8.31 2.69 -15.67
C GLU A 118 9.22 2.98 -16.87
N ALA A 119 10.50 2.68 -16.73
CA ALA A 119 11.52 2.72 -17.78
C ALA A 119 12.71 1.87 -17.29
N TYR A 120 12.82 0.64 -17.76
CA TYR A 120 13.75 -0.32 -17.21
C TYR A 120 14.35 -1.26 -18.27
N LEU A 121 15.56 -1.74 -17.97
CA LEU A 121 16.19 -2.88 -18.60
C LEU A 121 15.98 -4.12 -17.71
N ASN A 122 15.65 -5.25 -18.33
CA ASN A 122 15.54 -6.53 -17.65
C ASN A 122 16.51 -7.54 -18.31
N LEU A 123 17.31 -8.20 -17.48
CA LEU A 123 18.23 -9.26 -17.88
C LEU A 123 17.77 -10.57 -17.23
N LYS A 124 17.69 -11.64 -17.99
CA LYS A 124 17.29 -12.97 -17.51
C LYS A 124 18.32 -14.01 -17.90
N TYR A 125 18.78 -14.76 -16.92
CA TYR A 125 19.66 -15.90 -17.13
C TYR A 125 19.23 -17.07 -16.27
N GLY A 126 18.79 -18.16 -16.90
CA GLY A 126 18.20 -19.31 -16.20
C GLY A 126 17.01 -18.90 -15.35
N LYS A 127 17.10 -19.10 -14.04
CA LYS A 127 16.07 -18.73 -13.06
C LYS A 127 16.41 -17.44 -12.29
N THR A 128 17.41 -16.71 -12.74
CA THR A 128 17.80 -15.40 -12.20
C THR A 128 17.33 -14.31 -13.14
N SER A 129 16.73 -13.25 -12.59
CA SER A 129 16.41 -12.02 -13.32
C SER A 129 16.98 -10.81 -12.59
N PHE A 130 17.47 -9.84 -13.37
CA PHE A 130 17.92 -8.55 -12.88
C PHE A 130 17.20 -7.45 -13.64
N LYS A 131 16.55 -6.53 -12.91
CA LYS A 131 15.85 -5.39 -13.47
C LYS A 131 16.44 -4.10 -12.92
N ALA A 132 16.77 -3.15 -13.81
CA ALA A 132 17.35 -1.86 -13.45
C ALA A 132 16.56 -0.72 -14.09
N GLY A 133 16.23 0.31 -13.32
CA GLY A 133 15.53 1.50 -13.76
C GLY A 133 14.23 1.76 -13.01
N ARG A 134 13.38 2.59 -13.61
CA ARG A 134 12.07 2.96 -13.01
C ARG A 134 11.08 1.81 -13.11
N GLN A 135 10.46 1.45 -12.00
CA GLN A 135 9.59 0.29 -11.89
C GLN A 135 8.64 0.40 -10.69
N LYS A 136 7.60 -0.43 -10.67
CA LYS A 136 6.80 -0.66 -9.47
C LYS A 136 7.47 -1.74 -8.62
N LEU A 137 7.56 -1.50 -7.32
CA LEU A 137 7.87 -2.52 -6.32
C LEU A 137 6.60 -2.85 -5.53
N ASN A 138 6.43 -4.10 -5.17
CA ASN A 138 5.33 -4.56 -4.31
C ASN A 138 5.90 -5.42 -3.20
N THR A 139 6.59 -4.78 -2.27
CA THR A 139 7.18 -5.40 -1.09
C THR A 139 6.44 -4.97 0.17
N PRO A 140 6.61 -5.64 1.32
CA PRO A 140 5.85 -5.31 2.53
C PRO A 140 5.95 -3.87 3.04
N LEU A 141 7.15 -3.23 2.97
CA LEU A 141 7.38 -1.88 3.50
C LEU A 141 7.83 -0.87 2.42
N ALA A 142 7.85 -1.29 1.16
CA ALA A 142 8.08 -0.41 0.00
C ALA A 142 7.20 -0.90 -1.14
N GLY A 143 6.14 -0.16 -1.47
CA GLY A 143 5.12 -0.65 -2.35
C GLY A 143 4.49 0.39 -3.26
N ALA A 144 3.95 -0.09 -4.39
CA ALA A 144 3.29 0.73 -5.38
C ALA A 144 1.99 1.39 -4.87
N ASP A 145 1.37 0.84 -3.84
CA ASP A 145 0.12 1.35 -3.21
C ASP A 145 -0.91 1.84 -4.25
N ASP A 146 -1.22 0.98 -5.23
CA ASP A 146 -2.08 1.28 -6.40
C ASP A 146 -3.57 1.34 -5.99
N VAL A 147 -3.90 2.32 -5.15
CA VAL A 147 -5.24 2.48 -4.54
C VAL A 147 -6.03 3.68 -5.07
N ARG A 148 -5.41 4.49 -5.94
CA ARG A 148 -6.02 5.66 -6.60
C ARG A 148 -5.73 5.61 -8.12
N ILE A 149 -5.49 6.75 -8.77
CA ILE A 149 -5.24 6.81 -10.21
C ILE A 149 -3.80 6.42 -10.54
N THR A 150 -2.83 7.03 -9.86
CA THR A 150 -1.41 6.81 -10.12
C THR A 150 -0.77 6.13 -8.92
N PRO A 151 -0.07 4.98 -9.11
CA PRO A 151 0.67 4.29 -8.05
C PRO A 151 1.99 5.00 -7.71
N ASN A 152 2.65 4.54 -6.65
CA ASN A 152 4.04 4.89 -6.37
C ASN A 152 4.99 4.15 -7.33
N PHE A 153 6.13 4.78 -7.63
CA PHE A 153 7.20 4.22 -8.45
C PHE A 153 8.56 4.33 -7.76
N PHE A 154 9.48 3.47 -8.16
CA PHE A 154 10.84 3.40 -7.63
C PHE A 154 11.84 3.40 -8.78
N GLU A 155 12.94 4.13 -8.63
CA GLU A 155 14.16 3.93 -9.41
C GLU A 155 15.03 2.98 -8.62
N ALA A 156 15.22 1.76 -9.15
CA ALA A 156 15.78 0.67 -8.36
C ALA A 156 16.49 -0.37 -9.22
N TYR A 157 17.39 -1.10 -8.57
CA TYR A 157 17.97 -2.36 -9.02
C TYR A 157 17.29 -3.50 -8.27
N LEU A 158 16.86 -4.52 -8.99
CA LEU A 158 16.13 -5.67 -8.43
C LEU A 158 16.68 -6.96 -9.02
N LEU A 159 17.19 -7.84 -8.18
CA LEU A 159 17.60 -9.20 -8.53
C LEU A 159 16.66 -10.21 -7.87
N VAL A 160 16.15 -11.14 -8.65
CA VAL A 160 15.30 -12.26 -8.18
C VAL A 160 15.92 -13.56 -8.65
N ASN A 161 16.06 -14.53 -7.73
CA ASN A 161 16.55 -15.87 -8.03
C ASN A 161 15.59 -16.92 -7.50
N THR A 162 15.33 -17.98 -8.30
CA THR A 162 14.47 -19.10 -7.96
C THR A 162 15.14 -20.45 -8.23
N ASP A 163 16.47 -20.54 -8.19
CA ASP A 163 17.21 -21.78 -8.39
C ASP A 163 17.00 -22.78 -7.24
N ILE A 164 16.88 -22.27 -6.01
CA ILE A 164 16.59 -23.11 -4.85
C ILE A 164 15.11 -23.51 -4.91
N LYS A 165 14.85 -24.81 -4.84
CA LYS A 165 13.50 -25.36 -4.91
C LYS A 165 12.57 -24.71 -3.89
N ASP A 166 11.38 -24.32 -4.35
CA ASP A 166 10.30 -23.74 -3.54
C ASP A 166 10.71 -22.46 -2.78
N THR A 167 11.85 -21.83 -3.16
CA THR A 167 12.42 -20.65 -2.52
C THR A 167 12.60 -19.55 -3.56
N THR A 168 12.25 -18.32 -3.17
CA THR A 168 12.56 -17.12 -3.95
C THR A 168 13.48 -16.23 -3.11
N LEU A 169 14.64 -15.88 -3.66
CA LEU A 169 15.57 -14.91 -3.10
C LEU A 169 15.42 -13.58 -3.84
N ILE A 170 15.47 -12.48 -3.10
CA ILE A 170 15.35 -11.12 -3.65
C ILE A 170 16.45 -10.27 -3.03
N LEU A 171 17.15 -9.52 -3.88
CA LEU A 171 18.00 -8.42 -3.50
C LEU A 171 17.55 -7.20 -4.29
N ALA A 172 17.41 -6.05 -3.63
CA ALA A 172 17.10 -4.81 -4.30
C ALA A 172 17.83 -3.63 -3.66
N HIS A 173 17.97 -2.57 -4.43
CA HIS A 173 18.43 -1.28 -3.94
C HIS A 173 17.63 -0.19 -4.65
N ALA A 174 16.84 0.56 -3.87
CA ALA A 174 16.02 1.67 -4.35
C ALA A 174 16.72 2.99 -4.06
N THR A 175 16.91 3.81 -5.09
CA THR A 175 17.62 5.10 -5.00
C THR A 175 16.66 6.27 -4.98
N LYS A 176 15.53 6.17 -5.72
CA LYS A 176 14.52 7.24 -5.79
C LYS A 176 13.11 6.68 -5.71
N PHE A 177 12.22 7.55 -5.25
CA PHE A 177 10.79 7.31 -5.09
C PHE A 177 9.99 8.40 -5.80
N ALA A 178 8.91 8.03 -6.48
CA ALA A 178 7.91 8.95 -6.97
C ALA A 178 6.57 8.62 -6.33
N GLN A 179 6.04 9.57 -5.58
CA GLN A 179 4.77 9.44 -4.87
C GLN A 179 3.60 9.36 -5.86
N GLY A 180 2.69 8.41 -5.63
CA GLY A 180 1.41 8.35 -6.31
C GLY A 180 0.39 9.36 -5.77
N THR A 181 -0.76 9.46 -6.43
CA THR A 181 -1.80 10.45 -6.08
C THR A 181 -2.32 10.32 -4.65
N PHE A 182 -2.39 9.10 -4.09
CA PHE A 182 -2.92 8.89 -2.73
C PHE A 182 -2.06 9.56 -1.64
N GLY A 183 -0.75 9.59 -1.80
CA GLY A 183 0.18 10.15 -0.81
C GLY A 183 -0.06 11.61 -0.46
N ARG A 184 -0.64 12.39 -1.34
CA ARG A 184 -0.97 13.80 -1.09
C ARG A 184 -1.93 14.05 0.09
N ALA A 185 -2.70 13.02 0.48
CA ALA A 185 -3.68 13.17 1.57
C ALA A 185 -3.05 13.45 2.93
N TYR A 186 -1.79 13.05 3.14
CA TYR A 186 -1.21 12.98 4.48
C TYR A 186 -0.34 14.19 4.87
N GLY A 187 0.31 14.86 3.95
CA GLY A 187 0.99 16.16 4.19
C GLY A 187 2.10 16.16 5.24
N GLY A 188 2.68 15.00 5.61
CA GLY A 188 3.76 14.88 6.60
C GLY A 188 3.30 14.53 8.03
N GLY A 189 4.25 14.45 8.95
CA GLY A 189 4.03 14.11 10.36
C GLY A 189 3.97 12.62 10.65
N ILE A 190 3.70 12.28 11.92
CA ILE A 190 3.77 10.90 12.41
C ILE A 190 2.78 9.97 11.74
N LEU A 191 1.54 10.39 11.53
CA LEU A 191 0.53 9.56 10.85
C LEU A 191 0.94 9.23 9.40
N ALA A 192 1.56 10.17 8.69
CA ALA A 192 2.08 9.90 7.35
C ALA A 192 3.24 8.90 7.41
N ALA A 193 4.22 9.14 8.27
CA ALA A 193 5.41 8.28 8.43
C ALA A 193 5.07 6.84 8.80
N THR A 194 4.05 6.64 9.63
CA THR A 194 3.53 5.31 10.01
C THR A 194 2.52 4.77 9.01
N GLY A 195 1.95 5.63 8.18
CA GLY A 195 0.87 5.31 7.24
C GLY A 195 1.31 4.96 5.81
N GLY A 196 2.60 4.78 5.55
CA GLY A 196 3.12 4.49 4.21
C GLY A 196 3.55 5.73 3.43
N TYR A 197 3.71 6.90 4.09
CA TYR A 197 4.04 8.18 3.45
C TYR A 197 5.12 8.93 4.20
N SER A 198 5.58 10.03 3.59
CA SER A 198 6.68 10.84 4.09
C SER A 198 6.39 11.46 5.47
N ALA A 199 7.41 11.51 6.33
CA ALA A 199 7.39 12.27 7.57
C ALA A 199 7.44 13.80 7.36
N VAL A 200 7.85 14.27 6.17
CA VAL A 200 7.84 15.69 5.79
C VAL A 200 6.75 15.99 4.78
N ASP A 201 6.34 17.24 4.65
CA ASP A 201 5.33 17.63 3.65
C ASP A 201 5.85 17.42 2.22
N THR A 202 5.16 16.58 1.47
CA THR A 202 5.50 16.21 0.09
C THR A 202 4.32 16.39 -0.87
N LYS A 203 3.29 17.13 -0.48
CA LYS A 203 2.06 17.31 -1.28
C LYS A 203 2.34 17.82 -2.71
N ASP A 204 3.41 18.58 -2.90
CA ASP A 204 3.82 19.15 -4.19
C ASP A 204 4.89 18.31 -4.91
N GLN A 205 5.24 17.13 -4.38
CA GLN A 205 6.27 16.22 -4.96
C GLN A 205 5.68 15.08 -5.80
N VAL A 206 4.40 15.11 -6.13
CA VAL A 206 3.82 14.17 -7.12
C VAL A 206 4.45 14.39 -8.50
N ASN A 207 4.48 13.35 -9.33
CA ASN A 207 5.09 13.32 -10.68
C ASN A 207 6.62 13.47 -10.75
N HIS A 208 7.33 13.49 -9.63
CA HIS A 208 8.79 13.61 -9.58
C HIS A 208 9.43 12.41 -8.90
N PHE A 209 10.58 11.97 -9.44
CA PHE A 209 11.45 11.01 -8.76
C PHE A 209 12.43 11.79 -7.88
N VAL A 210 12.32 11.64 -6.58
CA VAL A 210 13.22 12.22 -5.57
C VAL A 210 14.00 11.13 -4.86
N ASN A 211 15.16 11.48 -4.27
CA ASN A 211 15.95 10.55 -3.47
C ASN A 211 15.08 9.91 -2.36
N MET A 212 15.31 8.62 -2.04
CA MET A 212 14.52 7.87 -1.05
C MET A 212 14.48 8.56 0.31
N GLY A 213 15.63 9.00 0.83
CA GLY A 213 15.71 9.72 2.11
C GLY A 213 15.15 11.14 2.01
N LYS A 214 15.38 11.84 0.90
CA LYS A 214 14.79 13.18 0.65
C LYS A 214 13.27 13.13 0.70
N TYR A 215 12.66 12.11 0.11
CA TYR A 215 11.23 11.88 0.23
C TYR A 215 10.83 11.58 1.67
N ALA A 216 11.47 10.62 2.32
CA ALA A 216 11.04 10.09 3.62
C ALA A 216 11.18 11.10 4.78
N VAL A 217 12.34 11.78 4.85
CA VAL A 217 12.78 12.59 6.01
C VAL A 217 13.37 13.94 5.63
N GLY A 218 13.30 14.35 4.36
CA GLY A 218 13.78 15.63 3.88
C GLY A 218 15.30 15.72 3.63
N LYS A 219 16.04 14.61 3.75
CA LYS A 219 17.51 14.56 3.57
C LYS A 219 17.90 13.49 2.58
N ASP A 220 18.90 13.76 1.72
CA ASP A 220 19.43 12.78 0.79
C ASP A 220 20.18 11.67 1.55
N THR A 221 20.01 10.41 1.10
CA THR A 221 20.70 9.21 1.62
C THR A 221 21.15 8.33 0.47
N ASP A 222 21.89 7.26 0.77
CA ASP A 222 22.26 6.24 -0.22
C ASP A 222 21.09 5.33 -0.63
N GLY A 223 19.86 5.65 -0.20
CA GLY A 223 18.65 4.92 -0.58
C GLY A 223 18.28 3.81 0.40
N VAL A 224 17.61 2.76 -0.10
CA VAL A 224 17.13 1.62 0.69
C VAL A 224 17.60 0.32 0.06
N SER A 225 18.43 -0.45 0.78
CA SER A 225 18.86 -1.80 0.41
C SER A 225 17.87 -2.82 0.97
N ILE A 226 17.47 -3.81 0.17
CA ILE A 226 16.45 -4.79 0.52
C ILE A 226 17.00 -6.19 0.26
N ALA A 227 16.86 -7.09 1.23
CA ALA A 227 17.13 -8.51 1.07
C ALA A 227 15.91 -9.32 1.54
N ALA A 228 15.53 -10.36 0.78
CA ALA A 228 14.39 -11.16 1.19
C ALA A 228 14.47 -12.62 0.76
N VAL A 229 13.79 -13.46 1.54
CA VAL A 229 13.54 -14.87 1.22
C VAL A 229 12.05 -15.18 1.38
N THR A 230 11.50 -15.89 0.41
CA THR A 230 10.16 -16.50 0.49
C THR A 230 10.29 -17.99 0.28
N TYR A 231 9.72 -18.79 1.20
CA TYR A 231 9.71 -20.24 1.15
C TYR A 231 8.27 -20.78 1.08
N LYS A 232 8.05 -21.75 0.17
CA LYS A 232 6.74 -22.41 -0.07
C LYS A 232 6.88 -23.94 -0.25
N GLY A 233 7.92 -24.55 0.29
CA GLY A 233 8.21 -25.98 0.09
C GLY A 233 7.32 -26.92 0.89
N ILE A 234 6.55 -26.43 1.86
CA ILE A 234 5.56 -27.20 2.60
C ILE A 234 4.17 -26.86 2.06
N GLU A 235 3.35 -27.90 1.84
CA GLU A 235 1.99 -27.71 1.30
C GLU A 235 1.15 -26.80 2.22
N ASN A 236 0.49 -25.79 1.62
CA ASN A 236 -0.33 -24.79 2.30
C ASN A 236 0.41 -23.92 3.35
N PHE A 237 1.73 -23.95 3.35
CA PHE A 237 2.59 -23.11 4.19
C PHE A 237 3.31 -22.06 3.33
N LYS A 238 3.45 -20.85 3.87
CA LYS A 238 4.28 -19.79 3.31
C LYS A 238 5.02 -19.10 4.45
N LEU A 239 6.32 -18.91 4.27
CA LEU A 239 7.17 -18.06 5.11
C LEU A 239 7.82 -17.01 4.23
N GLN A 240 7.87 -15.77 4.69
CA GLN A 240 8.69 -14.72 4.08
C GLN A 240 9.39 -13.91 5.16
N VAL A 241 10.63 -13.53 4.87
CA VAL A 241 11.45 -12.64 5.70
C VAL A 241 12.04 -11.60 4.78
N TRP A 242 11.99 -10.35 5.21
CA TRP A 242 12.48 -9.17 4.49
C TRP A 242 13.31 -8.34 5.44
N ASP A 243 14.43 -7.82 4.97
CA ASP A 243 15.28 -6.86 5.63
C ASP A 243 15.38 -5.61 4.76
N TYR A 244 15.13 -4.44 5.35
CA TYR A 244 15.19 -3.13 4.71
C TYR A 244 16.20 -2.28 5.46
N TYR A 245 17.33 -2.01 4.84
CA TYR A 245 18.33 -1.08 5.38
C TYR A 245 18.15 0.27 4.70
N ALA A 246 17.40 1.17 5.32
CA ALA A 246 17.25 2.55 4.89
C ALA A 246 18.42 3.36 5.44
N HIS A 247 19.39 3.66 4.58
CA HIS A 247 20.66 4.30 4.97
C HIS A 247 20.40 5.59 5.74
N ASP A 248 21.07 5.73 6.90
CA ASP A 248 20.99 6.85 7.85
C ASP A 248 19.61 7.15 8.46
N ILE A 249 18.65 6.22 8.32
CA ILE A 249 17.29 6.37 8.84
C ILE A 249 16.98 5.23 9.81
N LEU A 250 16.77 4.01 9.28
CA LEU A 250 16.42 2.84 10.08
C LEU A 250 16.75 1.53 9.35
N ASN A 251 16.85 0.45 10.11
CA ASN A 251 16.76 -0.91 9.60
C ASN A 251 15.44 -1.53 10.06
N ALA A 252 14.70 -2.14 9.14
CA ALA A 252 13.42 -2.80 9.39
C ALA A 252 13.46 -4.27 8.95
N VAL A 253 13.21 -5.18 9.88
CA VAL A 253 13.03 -6.62 9.59
C VAL A 253 11.55 -6.96 9.66
N TYR A 254 11.00 -7.46 8.56
CA TYR A 254 9.62 -7.97 8.49
C TYR A 254 9.63 -9.47 8.30
N ALA A 255 8.85 -10.20 9.07
CA ALA A 255 8.59 -11.62 8.84
C ALA A 255 7.08 -11.91 8.87
N ASP A 256 6.66 -12.85 8.01
CA ASP A 256 5.27 -13.29 7.90
C ASP A 256 5.24 -14.79 7.64
N VAL A 257 4.40 -15.50 8.40
CA VAL A 257 4.16 -16.92 8.23
C VAL A 257 2.66 -17.16 8.12
N SER A 258 2.26 -18.03 7.21
CA SER A 258 0.86 -18.44 7.09
C SER A 258 0.75 -19.94 6.80
N TYR A 259 -0.29 -20.56 7.37
CA TYR A 259 -0.62 -21.96 7.19
C TYR A 259 -2.12 -22.14 7.06
N SER A 260 -2.55 -23.03 6.16
CA SER A 260 -3.95 -23.45 6.05
C SER A 260 -4.07 -24.97 6.00
N TRP A 261 -5.15 -25.50 6.55
CA TRP A 261 -5.38 -26.93 6.63
C TRP A 261 -6.84 -27.29 6.31
N THR A 262 -7.09 -28.55 6.12
CA THR A 262 -8.46 -29.06 6.01
C THR A 262 -8.99 -29.37 7.41
N CYS A 263 -10.19 -28.93 7.73
CA CYS A 263 -10.81 -29.19 9.03
C CYS A 263 -10.92 -30.69 9.30
N LEU A 264 -10.62 -31.12 10.53
CA LEU A 264 -10.67 -32.53 10.92
C LEU A 264 -12.08 -33.13 10.90
N LEU A 265 -13.11 -32.27 11.01
CA LEU A 265 -14.52 -32.67 11.06
C LEU A 265 -15.19 -32.68 9.68
N THR A 266 -14.65 -31.93 8.70
CA THR A 266 -15.20 -31.82 7.35
C THR A 266 -14.17 -31.27 6.37
N ASP A 267 -14.12 -31.79 5.16
CA ASP A 267 -13.27 -31.34 4.07
C ASP A 267 -13.73 -30.02 3.43
N LYS A 268 -14.97 -29.59 3.70
CA LYS A 268 -15.54 -28.34 3.18
C LYS A 268 -14.97 -27.10 3.84
N VAL A 269 -14.55 -27.19 5.10
CA VAL A 269 -13.99 -26.08 5.86
C VAL A 269 -12.47 -26.11 5.78
N LYS A 270 -11.87 -24.96 5.42
CA LYS A 270 -10.42 -24.77 5.37
C LYS A 270 -10.01 -23.65 6.31
N PRO A 271 -9.66 -24.00 7.55
CA PRO A 271 -9.11 -23.02 8.49
C PRO A 271 -7.74 -22.51 8.02
N PHE A 272 -7.37 -21.32 8.46
CA PHE A 272 -6.03 -20.76 8.27
C PHE A 272 -5.61 -19.94 9.48
N ALA A 273 -4.31 -19.86 9.69
CA ALA A 273 -3.67 -19.00 10.67
C ALA A 273 -2.49 -18.28 10.01
N ALA A 274 -2.21 -17.06 10.46
CA ALA A 274 -1.05 -16.32 10.05
C ALA A 274 -0.51 -15.47 11.20
N ALA A 275 0.80 -15.22 11.20
CA ALA A 275 1.48 -14.34 12.14
C ALA A 275 2.48 -13.47 11.39
N GLN A 276 2.66 -12.24 11.85
CA GLN A 276 3.63 -11.29 11.30
C GLN A 276 4.33 -10.52 12.41
N VAL A 277 5.55 -10.07 12.13
CA VAL A 277 6.34 -9.22 13.00
C VAL A 277 7.11 -8.20 12.18
N ILE A 278 7.24 -6.98 12.72
CA ILE A 278 8.14 -5.95 12.23
C ILE A 278 8.99 -5.51 13.42
N LYS A 279 10.32 -5.49 13.25
CA LYS A 279 11.28 -4.93 14.19
C LYS A 279 12.04 -3.82 13.47
N GLU A 280 12.08 -2.63 14.08
CA GLU A 280 12.85 -1.51 13.56
C GLU A 280 13.85 -1.01 14.59
N ASN A 281 15.03 -0.60 14.10
CA ASN A 281 16.08 0.05 14.87
C ASN A 281 16.66 1.22 14.04
N ASP A 282 17.09 2.27 14.71
CA ASP A 282 17.82 3.36 14.06
C ASP A 282 19.18 2.92 13.53
N VAL A 283 19.64 3.56 12.46
CA VAL A 283 20.97 3.33 11.87
C VAL A 283 21.61 4.64 11.39
N GLY A 284 22.94 4.62 11.29
CA GLY A 284 23.71 5.73 10.75
C GLY A 284 23.48 7.05 11.47
N ASP A 285 23.27 8.12 10.71
CA ASP A 285 23.12 9.50 11.20
C ASP A 285 21.76 9.80 11.82
N ARG A 286 20.80 8.84 11.86
CA ARG A 286 19.49 8.96 12.51
C ARG A 286 18.69 10.17 12.02
N TYR A 287 18.48 10.29 10.72
CA TYR A 287 17.88 11.51 10.12
C TYR A 287 16.43 11.80 10.55
N LEU A 288 15.76 10.91 11.28
CA LEU A 288 14.50 11.22 11.97
C LEU A 288 14.68 12.21 13.13
N SER A 289 15.91 12.43 13.64
CA SER A 289 16.20 13.41 14.69
C SER A 289 15.78 14.85 14.33
N GLY A 290 15.75 15.18 13.03
CA GLY A 290 15.28 16.48 12.56
C GLY A 290 13.76 16.71 12.64
N LEU A 291 12.98 15.67 12.99
CA LEU A 291 11.51 15.67 13.00
C LEU A 291 10.90 15.66 14.41
N GLY A 292 11.69 15.96 15.43
CA GLY A 292 11.29 16.03 16.84
C GLY A 292 11.74 14.80 17.62
N GLY A 293 12.85 14.92 18.34
CA GLY A 293 13.48 13.85 19.13
C GLY A 293 14.94 13.62 18.74
N ASP A 294 15.55 12.58 19.27
CA ASP A 294 16.97 12.23 19.10
C ASP A 294 17.22 11.24 17.94
N GLY A 295 16.18 10.86 17.21
CA GLY A 295 16.24 9.92 16.08
C GLY A 295 16.33 8.45 16.45
N LYS A 296 16.27 8.11 17.74
CA LYS A 296 16.25 6.72 18.20
C LYS A 296 14.95 6.04 17.82
N ILE A 297 15.08 4.80 17.35
CA ILE A 297 13.97 3.90 17.04
C ILE A 297 14.30 2.53 17.66
N ASP A 298 13.33 1.96 18.38
CA ASP A 298 13.38 0.59 18.90
C ASP A 298 11.99 -0.07 18.86
N SER A 299 11.38 -0.03 17.68
CA SER A 299 9.97 -0.39 17.49
C SER A 299 9.79 -1.89 17.29
N LEU A 300 8.74 -2.45 17.87
CA LEU A 300 8.29 -3.81 17.61
C LEU A 300 6.78 -3.80 17.36
N TYR A 301 6.39 -4.39 16.24
CA TYR A 301 5.00 -4.68 15.90
C TYR A 301 4.83 -6.17 15.70
N TYR A 302 3.71 -6.72 16.19
CA TYR A 302 3.29 -8.08 15.86
C TYR A 302 1.81 -8.15 15.54
N GLY A 303 1.43 -9.10 14.67
CA GLY A 303 0.05 -9.32 14.26
C GLY A 303 -0.26 -10.79 14.12
N LEU A 304 -1.48 -11.17 14.52
CA LEU A 304 -2.02 -12.52 14.40
C LEU A 304 -3.31 -12.48 13.61
N LYS A 305 -3.57 -13.50 12.82
CA LYS A 305 -4.80 -13.65 12.04
C LYS A 305 -5.26 -15.09 12.02
N PHE A 306 -6.54 -15.30 12.29
CA PHE A 306 -7.21 -16.59 12.18
C PHE A 306 -8.46 -16.47 11.32
N GLY A 307 -8.81 -17.53 10.65
CA GLY A 307 -10.01 -17.53 9.84
C GLY A 307 -10.29 -18.89 9.23
N PHE A 308 -11.36 -18.93 8.45
CA PHE A 308 -11.73 -20.12 7.69
C PHE A 308 -12.35 -19.75 6.34
N LYS A 309 -12.25 -20.67 5.43
CA LYS A 309 -12.91 -20.63 4.13
C LYS A 309 -13.84 -21.82 3.96
N VAL A 310 -15.08 -21.55 3.56
CA VAL A 310 -16.09 -22.55 3.17
C VAL A 310 -16.58 -22.19 1.78
N GLU A 311 -16.26 -23.01 0.78
CA GLU A 311 -16.62 -22.73 -0.62
C GLU A 311 -16.23 -21.29 -1.05
N ASN A 312 -17.23 -20.43 -1.22
CA ASN A 312 -17.07 -19.04 -1.66
C ASN A 312 -17.05 -18.02 -0.51
N PHE A 313 -17.31 -18.46 0.72
CA PHE A 313 -17.32 -17.63 1.92
C PHE A 313 -15.97 -17.69 2.64
N THR A 314 -15.51 -16.55 3.14
CA THR A 314 -14.33 -16.47 4.02
C THR A 314 -14.63 -15.53 5.18
N ALA A 315 -14.29 -15.95 6.39
CA ALA A 315 -14.33 -15.11 7.59
C ALA A 315 -12.98 -15.12 8.30
N SER A 316 -12.61 -14.02 8.93
CA SER A 316 -11.36 -13.91 9.68
C SER A 316 -11.46 -12.88 10.80
N VAL A 317 -10.66 -13.10 11.85
CA VAL A 317 -10.35 -12.16 12.91
C VAL A 317 -8.85 -11.91 12.92
N ALA A 318 -8.43 -10.71 13.27
CA ALA A 318 -7.04 -10.35 13.40
C ALA A 318 -6.83 -9.45 14.62
N TYR A 319 -5.65 -9.54 15.20
CA TYR A 319 -5.16 -8.71 16.29
C TYR A 319 -3.74 -8.24 15.98
N SER A 320 -3.39 -7.03 16.39
CA SER A 320 -2.01 -6.55 16.36
C SER A 320 -1.73 -5.56 17.48
N LYS A 321 -0.43 -5.42 17.81
CA LYS A 321 0.06 -4.44 18.77
C LYS A 321 1.40 -3.88 18.31
N THR A 322 1.59 -2.57 18.54
CA THR A 322 2.86 -1.84 18.40
C THR A 322 3.38 -1.47 19.79
N THR A 323 4.71 -1.43 19.99
CA THR A 323 5.34 -1.01 21.25
C THR A 323 4.89 0.38 21.68
N GLU A 324 4.67 0.59 22.97
CA GLU A 324 4.23 1.87 23.55
C GLU A 324 5.39 2.84 23.75
N ASN A 325 5.12 4.13 23.63
CA ASN A 325 5.98 5.22 24.09
C ASN A 325 5.71 5.52 25.58
N ASP A 326 6.72 6.00 26.28
CA ASP A 326 6.54 6.69 27.56
C ASP A 326 6.61 8.22 27.38
N ALA A 327 6.47 8.97 28.48
CA ALA A 327 6.43 10.43 28.47
C ALA A 327 7.74 11.10 28.00
N THR A 328 8.84 10.36 27.95
CA THR A 328 10.18 10.88 27.57
C THR A 328 10.53 10.51 26.12
N ASP A 329 9.77 9.60 25.50
CA ASP A 329 10.01 9.16 24.14
C ASP A 329 9.56 10.20 23.10
N ALA A 330 10.29 10.26 22.00
CA ALA A 330 9.79 10.93 20.80
C ALA A 330 8.60 10.16 20.22
N SER A 331 7.66 10.84 19.57
CA SER A 331 6.43 10.22 19.05
C SER A 331 6.67 9.05 18.08
N TYR A 332 7.81 8.98 17.42
CA TYR A 332 8.17 7.90 16.50
C TYR A 332 9.11 6.84 17.10
N ALA A 333 9.58 6.98 18.36
CA ALA A 333 10.60 6.10 18.95
C ALA A 333 10.20 4.62 18.93
N ASN A 334 8.94 4.33 19.21
CA ASN A 334 8.36 2.99 19.21
C ASN A 334 7.26 2.77 18.16
N ALA A 335 7.05 3.72 17.25
CA ALA A 335 6.16 3.56 16.11
C ALA A 335 6.86 2.79 14.97
N ILE A 336 6.09 2.15 14.09
CA ILE A 336 6.63 1.56 12.85
C ILE A 336 6.64 2.62 11.76
N ILE A 337 7.83 2.93 11.26
CA ILE A 337 8.07 3.95 10.25
C ILE A 337 8.19 3.30 8.86
N SER A 338 7.20 3.53 8.01
CA SER A 338 7.12 2.90 6.68
C SER A 338 6.77 3.96 5.62
N PRO A 339 7.69 4.84 5.19
CA PRO A 339 7.35 6.01 4.38
C PRO A 339 7.20 5.73 2.88
N TRP A 340 7.54 4.54 2.38
CA TRP A 340 7.61 4.27 0.93
C TRP A 340 6.45 3.43 0.40
N GLY A 341 5.23 3.64 0.91
CA GLY A 341 4.05 2.86 0.53
C GLY A 341 4.03 1.46 1.15
N ALA A 342 2.90 0.79 1.00
CA ALA A 342 2.57 -0.48 1.62
C ALA A 342 2.43 -0.42 3.15
N MET A 343 1.50 -1.22 3.65
CA MET A 343 1.29 -1.47 5.09
C MET A 343 0.81 -2.92 5.22
N PRO A 344 1.65 -3.84 5.66
CA PRO A 344 1.32 -5.27 5.66
C PRO A 344 0.40 -5.69 6.82
N ALA A 345 -0.06 -4.78 7.67
CA ALA A 345 -0.81 -5.09 8.88
C ALA A 345 -2.14 -5.80 8.60
N TYR A 346 -2.40 -6.92 9.28
CA TYR A 346 -3.65 -7.68 9.15
C TYR A 346 -4.87 -6.92 9.63
N THR A 347 -4.69 -5.97 10.53
CA THR A 347 -5.74 -5.17 11.19
C THR A 347 -5.99 -3.84 10.49
N GLN A 348 -5.20 -3.46 9.47
CA GLN A 348 -5.35 -2.20 8.78
C GLN A 348 -6.75 -2.01 8.20
N GLY A 349 -7.33 -0.83 8.40
CA GLY A 349 -8.52 -0.33 7.74
C GLY A 349 -8.27 0.03 6.27
N MET A 350 -9.26 0.56 5.59
CA MET A 350 -9.13 0.96 4.18
C MET A 350 -8.43 2.32 4.04
N VAL A 351 -8.65 3.21 5.00
CA VAL A 351 -8.05 4.55 5.08
C VAL A 351 -7.53 4.90 6.47
N THR A 352 -8.04 4.29 7.54
CA THR A 352 -7.53 4.47 8.90
C THR A 352 -6.21 3.73 9.03
N ARG A 353 -5.10 4.48 9.16
CA ARG A 353 -3.72 3.98 9.12
C ARG A 353 -3.01 4.07 10.47
N HIS A 354 -3.76 3.97 11.56
CA HIS A 354 -3.27 4.15 12.94
C HIS A 354 -2.49 2.95 13.49
N VAL A 355 -2.58 1.82 12.85
CA VAL A 355 -2.06 0.52 13.33
C VAL A 355 -0.58 0.50 13.68
N PHE A 356 0.22 1.40 13.12
CA PHE A 356 1.66 1.51 13.33
C PHE A 356 2.08 2.68 14.25
N LEU A 357 1.13 3.48 14.74
CA LEU A 357 1.41 4.45 15.80
C LEU A 357 1.84 3.71 17.08
N ALA A 358 2.72 4.33 17.85
CA ALA A 358 3.22 3.73 19.09
C ALA A 358 2.07 3.35 20.05
N GLY A 359 2.14 2.17 20.65
CA GLY A 359 1.17 1.65 21.61
C GLY A 359 -0.17 1.23 21.04
N THR A 360 -0.41 1.32 19.73
CA THR A 360 -1.71 0.95 19.16
C THR A 360 -1.98 -0.53 19.30
N GLU A 361 -3.11 -0.88 19.92
CA GLU A 361 -3.72 -2.21 19.88
C GLU A 361 -4.88 -2.22 18.88
N ALA A 362 -4.83 -3.09 17.87
CA ALA A 362 -5.83 -3.12 16.83
C ALA A 362 -6.50 -4.49 16.69
N ASN A 363 -7.81 -4.47 16.43
CA ASN A 363 -8.61 -5.65 16.15
C ASN A 363 -9.34 -5.48 14.82
N LYS A 364 -9.52 -6.58 14.08
CA LYS A 364 -10.29 -6.56 12.84
C LYS A 364 -11.08 -7.85 12.68
N VAL A 365 -12.36 -7.70 12.31
CA VAL A 365 -13.20 -8.78 11.83
C VAL A 365 -13.52 -8.51 10.37
N ALA A 366 -13.42 -9.52 9.52
CA ALA A 366 -13.70 -9.39 8.09
C ALA A 366 -14.40 -10.62 7.55
N VAL A 367 -15.36 -10.38 6.66
CA VAL A 367 -16.06 -11.43 5.90
C VAL A 367 -16.01 -11.12 4.41
N SER A 368 -15.98 -12.14 3.58
CA SER A 368 -16.09 -11.99 2.12
C SER A 368 -16.86 -13.13 1.50
N TYR A 369 -17.57 -12.82 0.41
CA TYR A 369 -18.30 -13.79 -0.39
C TYR A 369 -18.05 -13.58 -1.89
N ASN A 370 -17.89 -14.66 -2.64
CA ASN A 370 -17.79 -14.63 -4.10
C ASN A 370 -19.01 -15.30 -4.72
N PHE A 371 -19.79 -14.53 -5.47
CA PHE A 371 -21.08 -14.91 -6.04
C PHE A 371 -20.99 -15.74 -7.35
N LYS A 372 -19.81 -16.26 -7.71
CA LYS A 372 -19.63 -17.08 -8.93
C LYS A 372 -20.55 -18.30 -9.00
N ASN A 373 -20.90 -18.86 -7.85
CA ASN A 373 -21.87 -19.96 -7.77
C ASN A 373 -23.31 -19.57 -8.16
N PHE A 374 -23.64 -18.27 -8.16
CA PHE A 374 -24.90 -17.71 -8.64
C PHE A 374 -24.80 -17.17 -10.07
N GLY A 375 -23.72 -17.45 -10.81
CA GLY A 375 -23.53 -16.99 -12.17
C GLY A 375 -23.01 -15.56 -12.34
N ALA A 376 -22.72 -14.85 -11.24
CA ALA A 376 -22.19 -13.49 -11.27
C ALA A 376 -20.75 -13.44 -10.76
N ASP A 377 -19.82 -12.84 -11.51
CA ASP A 377 -18.45 -12.62 -11.03
C ASP A 377 -18.40 -11.36 -10.16
N ILE A 378 -19.08 -11.46 -9.01
CA ILE A 378 -19.14 -10.43 -7.98
C ILE A 378 -18.44 -10.97 -6.73
N LYS A 379 -17.53 -10.16 -6.16
CA LYS A 379 -16.94 -10.39 -4.84
C LYS A 379 -17.32 -9.26 -3.91
N THR A 380 -17.81 -9.61 -2.73
CA THR A 380 -18.07 -8.64 -1.65
C THR A 380 -17.13 -8.87 -0.49
N VAL A 381 -16.77 -7.78 0.20
CA VAL A 381 -16.02 -7.79 1.46
C VAL A 381 -16.72 -6.81 2.40
N ALA A 382 -16.81 -7.16 3.67
CA ALA A 382 -17.20 -6.23 4.74
C ALA A 382 -16.26 -6.46 5.94
N TYR A 383 -15.95 -5.40 6.67
CA TYR A 383 -15.12 -5.48 7.86
C TYR A 383 -15.44 -4.40 8.88
N TYR A 384 -15.02 -4.65 10.10
CA TYR A 384 -14.90 -3.69 11.18
C TYR A 384 -13.48 -3.79 11.75
N ALA A 385 -12.84 -2.64 11.98
CA ALA A 385 -11.52 -2.53 12.58
C ALA A 385 -11.55 -1.48 13.69
N SER A 386 -10.98 -1.78 14.85
CA SER A 386 -10.86 -0.86 15.99
C SER A 386 -9.40 -0.71 16.39
N TYR A 387 -9.04 0.49 16.85
CA TYR A 387 -7.69 0.87 17.24
C TYR A 387 -7.77 1.56 18.60
N ALA A 388 -7.34 0.85 19.64
CA ALA A 388 -7.13 1.42 20.97
C ALA A 388 -5.81 2.17 20.97
N MET A 389 -5.86 3.45 21.30
CA MET A 389 -4.72 4.37 21.19
C MET A 389 -4.08 4.54 22.57
N ALA A 390 -2.75 4.33 22.67
CA ALA A 390 -2.00 4.63 23.87
C ALA A 390 -1.66 6.13 23.98
N ASP A 391 -1.31 6.57 25.18
CA ASP A 391 -0.72 7.87 25.39
C ASP A 391 0.60 8.04 24.62
N TYR A 392 1.02 9.28 24.38
CA TYR A 392 2.31 9.63 23.72
C TYR A 392 2.52 9.07 22.31
N ASN A 393 1.46 8.66 21.63
CA ASN A 393 1.54 8.18 20.23
C ASN A 393 1.86 9.30 19.22
N GLY A 394 1.80 10.58 19.64
CA GLY A 394 2.15 11.75 18.85
C GLY A 394 1.08 12.21 17.86
N TYR A 395 -0.10 11.56 17.83
CA TYR A 395 -1.16 11.92 16.88
C TYR A 395 -2.52 12.18 17.54
N THR A 396 -3.10 11.27 18.27
CA THR A 396 -4.47 11.35 18.78
C THR A 396 -4.55 10.92 20.24
N GLU A 397 -5.53 11.41 20.98
CA GLU A 397 -5.77 11.09 22.40
C GLU A 397 -6.96 10.13 22.58
N GLY A 398 -7.66 9.78 21.50
CA GLY A 398 -8.83 8.89 21.56
C GLY A 398 -8.69 7.69 20.63
N ASP A 399 -9.42 6.64 20.99
CA ASP A 399 -9.58 5.44 20.17
C ASP A 399 -10.29 5.78 18.87
N THR A 400 -10.02 5.00 17.83
CA THR A 400 -10.67 5.14 16.52
C THR A 400 -11.17 3.80 16.01
N ASP A 401 -12.17 3.83 15.16
CA ASP A 401 -12.63 2.64 14.44
C ASP A 401 -12.94 2.94 12.97
N GLU A 402 -13.02 1.89 12.18
CA GLU A 402 -13.43 1.96 10.78
C GLU A 402 -14.30 0.77 10.42
N THR A 403 -15.48 1.03 9.91
CA THR A 403 -16.30 0.04 9.19
C THR A 403 -16.11 0.24 7.70
N GLY A 404 -16.05 -0.84 6.93
CA GLY A 404 -15.93 -0.71 5.48
C GLY A 404 -16.50 -1.87 4.71
N PHE A 405 -16.85 -1.59 3.44
CA PHE A 405 -17.25 -2.60 2.49
C PHE A 405 -16.60 -2.39 1.12
N ASP A 406 -16.55 -3.45 0.32
CA ASP A 406 -15.99 -3.45 -1.03
C ASP A 406 -16.79 -4.42 -1.91
N ILE A 407 -17.33 -3.92 -3.03
CA ILE A 407 -18.06 -4.70 -4.02
C ILE A 407 -17.29 -4.62 -5.33
N ILE A 408 -16.82 -5.76 -5.82
CA ILE A 408 -16.03 -5.88 -7.05
C ILE A 408 -16.83 -6.72 -8.04
N TYR A 409 -17.14 -6.16 -9.20
CA TYR A 409 -17.82 -6.82 -10.30
C TYR A 409 -16.93 -6.89 -11.53
N ASN A 410 -16.57 -8.08 -11.98
CA ASN A 410 -15.92 -8.30 -13.26
C ASN A 410 -17.01 -8.50 -14.31
N ASN A 411 -17.10 -7.56 -15.26
CA ASN A 411 -18.19 -7.49 -16.21
C ASN A 411 -18.15 -8.69 -17.18
N ALA A 412 -19.28 -9.37 -17.36
CA ALA A 412 -19.36 -10.54 -18.21
C ALA A 412 -19.54 -10.16 -19.70
N ILE A 413 -20.08 -8.97 -20.00
CA ILE A 413 -20.37 -8.48 -21.37
C ILE A 413 -19.14 -7.77 -21.94
N VAL A 414 -18.56 -6.85 -21.18
CA VAL A 414 -17.34 -6.14 -21.57
C VAL A 414 -16.16 -6.82 -20.93
N LYS A 415 -15.43 -7.61 -21.71
CA LYS A 415 -14.26 -8.33 -21.24
C LYS A 415 -13.23 -7.33 -20.67
N ASN A 416 -12.57 -7.70 -19.57
CA ASN A 416 -11.56 -6.91 -18.88
C ASN A 416 -12.06 -5.59 -18.22
N LEU A 417 -13.36 -5.35 -18.19
CA LEU A 417 -13.96 -4.27 -17.42
C LEU A 417 -14.27 -4.77 -16.00
N GLN A 418 -13.70 -4.08 -15.02
CA GLN A 418 -14.03 -4.25 -13.61
C GLN A 418 -14.68 -2.97 -13.08
N LEU A 419 -15.83 -3.11 -12.44
CA LEU A 419 -16.48 -2.05 -11.68
C LEU A 419 -16.29 -2.35 -10.19
N ARG A 420 -16.06 -1.31 -9.40
CA ARG A 420 -15.85 -1.42 -7.97
C ARG A 420 -16.57 -0.31 -7.23
N PHE A 421 -17.31 -0.67 -6.20
CA PHE A 421 -17.95 0.28 -5.30
C PHE A 421 -17.46 0.00 -3.87
N ARG A 422 -17.01 1.04 -3.18
CA ARG A 422 -16.42 0.95 -1.85
C ARG A 422 -17.02 2.01 -0.95
N GLY A 423 -17.21 1.64 0.33
CA GLY A 423 -17.50 2.58 1.40
C GLY A 423 -16.60 2.32 2.59
N ASN A 424 -16.21 3.37 3.28
CA ASN A 424 -15.57 3.28 4.58
C ASN A 424 -16.01 4.46 5.46
N PHE A 425 -16.22 4.17 6.71
CA PHE A 425 -16.79 5.03 7.72
C PHE A 425 -15.86 5.01 8.91
N SER A 426 -15.19 6.13 9.17
CA SER A 426 -14.20 6.27 10.25
C SER A 426 -14.77 7.17 11.33
N ASN A 427 -14.88 6.64 12.54
CA ASN A 427 -15.26 7.40 13.72
C ASN A 427 -13.99 7.76 14.49
N ASP A 428 -13.99 8.94 15.10
CA ASP A 428 -12.91 9.38 16.00
C ASP A 428 -11.51 9.22 15.40
N PHE A 429 -11.37 9.44 14.08
CA PHE A 429 -10.10 9.34 13.37
C PHE A 429 -9.00 10.21 14.00
N TYR A 430 -9.41 11.33 14.59
CA TYR A 430 -8.59 12.21 15.39
C TYR A 430 -9.41 12.74 16.56
N VAL A 431 -8.89 12.61 17.76
CA VAL A 431 -9.47 13.18 18.98
C VAL A 431 -8.37 13.87 19.76
N LYS A 432 -8.58 15.12 20.17
CA LYS A 432 -7.67 15.87 21.04
C LYS A 432 -8.43 16.82 21.95
N ASN A 433 -8.20 16.75 23.25
CA ASN A 433 -8.92 17.51 24.27
C ASN A 433 -7.99 18.28 25.22
N SER A 434 -6.67 18.02 25.19
CA SER A 434 -5.70 18.55 26.15
C SER A 434 -4.75 19.60 25.59
N ASP A 435 -4.90 19.99 24.32
CA ASP A 435 -4.02 20.99 23.69
C ASP A 435 -4.32 22.38 24.24
N SER A 436 -3.26 23.16 24.57
CA SER A 436 -3.37 24.58 24.89
C SER A 436 -3.87 25.41 23.69
N ASN A 437 -3.70 24.92 22.47
CA ASN A 437 -4.29 25.48 21.26
C ASN A 437 -5.72 24.96 21.07
N THR A 438 -6.70 25.69 21.53
CA THR A 438 -8.13 25.32 21.45
C THR A 438 -8.60 25.04 20.02
N ALA A 439 -7.91 25.53 18.98
CA ALA A 439 -8.24 25.28 17.59
C ALA A 439 -8.00 23.81 17.17
N LEU A 440 -7.18 23.05 17.90
CA LEU A 440 -6.90 21.64 17.66
C LEU A 440 -7.78 20.70 18.49
N ASN A 441 -8.45 21.22 19.54
CA ASN A 441 -9.34 20.41 20.38
C ASN A 441 -10.62 20.08 19.62
N GLY A 442 -11.03 18.83 19.71
CA GLY A 442 -12.21 18.31 19.04
C GLY A 442 -11.96 16.95 18.40
N ASN A 443 -12.90 16.56 17.56
CA ASN A 443 -12.97 15.23 16.96
C ASN A 443 -13.13 15.33 15.44
N VAL A 444 -12.57 14.36 14.71
CA VAL A 444 -12.72 14.25 13.26
C VAL A 444 -13.14 12.82 12.90
N GLY A 445 -14.16 12.71 12.08
CA GLY A 445 -14.60 11.46 11.49
C GLY A 445 -15.10 11.68 10.06
N TRP A 446 -15.39 10.60 9.32
CA TRP A 446 -15.96 10.75 7.99
C TRP A 446 -16.68 9.52 7.46
N ASP A 447 -17.57 9.78 6.49
CA ASP A 447 -18.18 8.81 5.60
C ASP A 447 -17.61 8.98 4.18
N GLU A 448 -17.04 7.93 3.62
CA GLU A 448 -16.42 7.97 2.30
C GLU A 448 -17.00 6.90 1.37
N TYR A 449 -17.34 7.34 0.15
CA TYR A 449 -17.77 6.46 -0.94
C TYR A 449 -16.85 6.63 -2.16
N ARG A 450 -16.58 5.50 -2.84
CA ARG A 450 -15.76 5.46 -4.06
C ARG A 450 -16.42 4.59 -5.10
N PHE A 451 -16.47 5.11 -6.32
CA PHE A 451 -16.78 4.32 -7.51
C PHE A 451 -15.55 4.26 -8.40
N ILE A 452 -15.25 3.09 -8.95
CA ILE A 452 -14.05 2.87 -9.77
C ILE A 452 -14.42 1.98 -10.95
N ALA A 453 -14.07 2.42 -12.16
CA ALA A 453 -14.16 1.60 -13.36
C ALA A 453 -12.75 1.40 -13.94
N ASN A 454 -12.31 0.15 -14.04
CA ASN A 454 -11.02 -0.25 -14.60
C ASN A 454 -11.25 -1.04 -15.88
N TYR A 455 -10.71 -0.56 -17.01
CA TYR A 455 -10.66 -1.29 -18.25
C TYR A 455 -9.21 -1.59 -18.62
N SER A 456 -8.84 -2.86 -18.75
CA SER A 456 -7.48 -3.29 -19.09
C SER A 456 -7.44 -3.90 -20.49
N PHE A 457 -6.36 -3.65 -21.25
CA PHE A 457 -6.21 -4.13 -22.64
C PHE A 457 -4.77 -4.57 -22.93
#